data_a479a664e7926be77daaed95d31e9e22
#
_entry.id   a479a664e7926be77daaed95d31e9e22
#
_cell.length_a   1.000
_cell.length_b   1.000
_cell.length_c   1.000
_cell.angle_alpha   90.00
_cell.angle_beta   90.00
_cell.angle_gamma   90.00
#
_symmetry.space_group_name_H-M   'P 1'
#
loop_
_entity.id
_entity.type
_entity.pdbx_description
1 polymer ?
#
loop_
_entity_poly.entity_id
_entity_poly.type
_entity_poly.pdbx_seq_one_letter_code
_entity_poly.pdbx_strand_id
1 'polypeptide(L)'
;MKKIINLWPIIMINKIRIAIDMDEVIADTIDKFIELYKLRHNTVIRLDEMDGKEFNELLPEDIKATLKAYLHEPGFFRDLKVMPGAREVVKELCNKYDVYIVSAAMEFPNSLIDKYNWLAEHFPFISWKNIMFCGNKIVDTEIMIDDRIRNFIGFKGRTLLFSSPHNHFITEYERVNSWKEVADKLL
;
A
#
# COMPACT_ATOMS: atom_id res chain seq x y z
N MET A 1 53.38 -17.08 -19.46
CA MET A 1 52.03 -17.06 -20.01
C MET A 1 51.11 -16.35 -19.02
N LYS A 2 50.72 -15.07 -19.30
CA LYS A 2 49.78 -14.33 -18.47
C LYS A 2 48.37 -14.75 -18.88
N LYS A 3 47.60 -15.34 -17.94
CA LYS A 3 46.18 -15.59 -18.13
C LYS A 3 45.44 -14.24 -18.18
N ILE A 4 44.92 -13.89 -19.34
CA ILE A 4 44.00 -12.78 -19.51
C ILE A 4 42.66 -13.24 -18.91
N ILE A 5 42.33 -12.73 -17.74
CA ILE A 5 40.98 -12.90 -17.16
C ILE A 5 40.09 -11.90 -17.91
N ASN A 6 39.31 -12.42 -18.86
CA ASN A 6 38.26 -11.64 -19.51
C ASN A 6 37.16 -11.31 -18.47
N LEU A 7 37.25 -10.16 -17.85
CA LEU A 7 36.14 -9.54 -17.11
C LEU A 7 35.15 -8.96 -18.13
N TRP A 8 34.27 -9.80 -18.61
CA TRP A 8 33.06 -9.30 -19.27
C TRP A 8 32.26 -8.53 -18.19
N PRO A 9 31.89 -7.24 -18.42
CA PRO A 9 30.98 -6.58 -17.51
C PRO A 9 29.65 -7.35 -17.55
N ILE A 10 29.31 -7.98 -16.43
CA ILE A 10 27.95 -8.45 -16.22
C ILE A 10 27.09 -7.20 -16.24
N ILE A 11 26.47 -6.91 -17.38
CA ILE A 11 25.42 -5.90 -17.46
C ILE A 11 24.28 -6.47 -16.63
N MET A 12 24.23 -6.10 -15.35
CA MET A 12 23.06 -6.32 -14.53
C MET A 12 22.00 -5.39 -15.12
N ILE A 13 21.09 -5.96 -15.90
CA ILE A 13 19.87 -5.26 -16.29
C ILE A 13 19.08 -5.14 -14.99
N ASN A 14 19.21 -3.98 -14.33
CA ASN A 14 18.39 -3.67 -13.17
C ASN A 14 16.95 -3.64 -13.62
N LYS A 15 16.11 -4.47 -13.01
CA LYS A 15 14.67 -4.38 -13.21
C LYS A 15 14.20 -2.98 -12.77
N ILE A 16 13.22 -2.45 -13.47
CA ILE A 16 12.49 -1.27 -13.02
C ILE A 16 11.90 -1.55 -11.64
N ARG A 17 12.07 -0.64 -10.69
CA ARG A 17 11.59 -0.76 -9.32
C ARG A 17 10.21 -0.14 -9.18
N ILE A 18 9.34 -0.83 -8.47
CA ILE A 18 7.99 -0.35 -8.14
C ILE A 18 7.86 -0.29 -6.63
N ALA A 19 7.46 0.87 -6.10
CA ALA A 19 6.98 1.04 -4.74
C ALA A 19 5.45 0.87 -4.72
N ILE A 20 4.95 0.00 -3.87
CA ILE A 20 3.51 -0.25 -3.68
C ILE A 20 3.19 0.05 -2.23
N ASP A 21 2.19 0.91 -1.97
CA ASP A 21 1.68 1.10 -0.62
C ASP A 21 0.95 -0.13 -0.10
N MET A 22 0.79 -0.20 1.19
CA MET A 22 0.09 -1.31 1.84
C MET A 22 -1.38 -0.97 2.10
N ASP A 23 -1.64 0.05 2.92
CA ASP A 23 -2.99 0.39 3.37
C ASP A 23 -3.82 0.98 2.22
N GLU A 24 -5.05 0.53 2.02
CA GLU A 24 -5.97 0.92 0.93
C GLU A 24 -5.47 0.58 -0.49
N VAL A 25 -4.30 -0.03 -0.63
CA VAL A 25 -3.76 -0.47 -1.92
C VAL A 25 -3.71 -2.00 -2.03
N ILE A 26 -3.08 -2.69 -1.07
CA ILE A 26 -3.07 -4.16 -1.01
C ILE A 26 -3.84 -4.73 0.18
N ALA A 27 -4.04 -3.93 1.24
CA ALA A 27 -4.77 -4.29 2.46
C ALA A 27 -5.96 -3.35 2.67
N ASP A 28 -7.15 -3.90 2.93
CA ASP A 28 -8.40 -3.16 3.09
C ASP A 28 -8.57 -2.71 4.54
N THR A 29 -8.03 -1.54 4.85
CA THR A 29 -8.09 -0.93 6.18
C THR A 29 -9.46 -0.30 6.45
N ILE A 30 -10.12 0.21 5.41
CA ILE A 30 -11.47 0.82 5.53
C ILE A 30 -12.50 -0.24 5.92
N ASP A 31 -12.47 -1.41 5.30
CA ASP A 31 -13.38 -2.51 5.67
C ASP A 31 -13.20 -2.88 7.15
N LYS A 32 -11.97 -2.96 7.64
CA LYS A 32 -11.69 -3.20 9.05
C LYS A 32 -12.28 -2.12 9.96
N PHE A 33 -12.17 -0.86 9.60
CA PHE A 33 -12.79 0.24 10.35
C PHE A 33 -14.31 0.13 10.38
N ILE A 34 -14.95 -0.16 9.25
CA ILE A 34 -16.40 -0.33 9.15
C ILE A 34 -16.87 -1.48 10.03
N GLU A 35 -16.17 -2.64 9.99
CA GLU A 35 -16.49 -3.81 10.81
C GLU A 35 -16.36 -3.49 12.31
N LEU A 36 -15.25 -2.86 12.74
CA LEU A 36 -15.04 -2.50 14.14
C LEU A 36 -16.05 -1.45 14.61
N TYR A 37 -16.32 -0.44 13.79
CA TYR A 37 -17.31 0.57 14.11
C TYR A 37 -18.69 -0.04 14.30
N LYS A 38 -19.11 -0.91 13.38
CA LYS A 38 -20.36 -1.65 13.49
C LYS A 38 -20.41 -2.49 14.77
N LEU A 39 -19.34 -3.20 15.09
CA LEU A 39 -19.27 -4.06 16.27
C LEU A 39 -19.39 -3.27 17.57
N ARG A 40 -18.72 -2.12 17.67
CA ARG A 40 -18.61 -1.35 18.92
C ARG A 40 -19.75 -0.34 19.13
N HIS A 41 -20.32 0.17 18.05
CA HIS A 41 -21.35 1.24 18.10
C HIS A 41 -22.72 0.81 17.55
N ASN A 42 -22.84 -0.44 17.08
CA ASN A 42 -24.08 -0.96 16.47
C ASN A 42 -24.61 -0.07 15.34
N THR A 43 -23.71 0.60 14.62
CA THR A 43 -24.01 1.53 13.53
C THR A 43 -23.19 1.12 12.30
N VAL A 44 -23.80 1.21 11.13
CA VAL A 44 -23.13 0.88 9.85
C VAL A 44 -22.81 2.17 9.12
N ILE A 45 -21.55 2.34 8.73
CA ILE A 45 -21.13 3.37 7.76
C ILE A 45 -21.02 2.69 6.40
N ARG A 46 -21.56 3.30 5.38
CA ARG A 46 -21.52 2.80 4.00
C ARG A 46 -20.40 3.48 3.24
N LEU A 47 -19.75 2.74 2.34
CA LEU A 47 -18.67 3.27 1.52
C LEU A 47 -19.10 4.45 0.64
N ASP A 48 -20.35 4.45 0.16
CA ASP A 48 -20.89 5.54 -0.64
C ASP A 48 -21.08 6.85 0.14
N GLU A 49 -21.10 6.82 1.47
CA GLU A 49 -21.12 8.01 2.33
C GLU A 49 -19.72 8.66 2.46
N MET A 50 -18.66 7.95 2.10
CA MET A 50 -17.28 8.43 2.22
C MET A 50 -16.87 9.38 1.10
N ASP A 51 -17.63 9.48 0.04
CA ASP A 51 -17.35 10.20 -1.21
C ASP A 51 -16.46 11.45 -1.05
N GLY A 52 -15.16 11.31 -1.31
CA GLY A 52 -14.15 12.35 -1.12
C GLY A 52 -13.73 12.63 0.34
N LYS A 53 -14.16 11.81 1.30
CA LYS A 53 -13.88 12.02 2.73
C LYS A 53 -13.03 10.91 3.31
N GLU A 54 -12.27 11.25 4.34
CA GLU A 54 -11.64 10.26 5.22
C GLU A 54 -12.71 9.60 6.11
N PHE A 55 -12.48 8.34 6.50
CA PHE A 55 -13.41 7.61 7.36
C PHE A 55 -13.75 8.37 8.66
N ASN A 56 -12.76 9.02 9.27
CA ASN A 56 -12.95 9.79 10.50
C ASN A 56 -13.85 11.02 10.32
N GLU A 57 -13.97 11.57 9.11
CA GLU A 57 -14.82 12.75 8.86
C GLU A 57 -16.32 12.42 8.91
N LEU A 58 -16.67 11.14 8.78
CA LEU A 58 -18.05 10.65 8.88
C LEU A 58 -18.49 10.40 10.33
N LEU A 59 -17.55 10.44 11.26
CA LEU A 59 -17.81 10.07 12.64
C LEU A 59 -18.19 11.28 13.50
N PRO A 60 -19.07 11.09 14.51
CA PRO A 60 -19.28 12.05 15.58
C PRO A 60 -17.97 12.41 16.29
N GLU A 61 -17.83 13.66 16.73
CA GLU A 61 -16.57 14.16 17.32
C GLU A 61 -16.10 13.37 18.55
N ASP A 62 -17.02 12.89 19.36
CA ASP A 62 -16.73 12.08 20.54
C ASP A 62 -16.18 10.68 20.18
N ILE A 63 -16.42 10.22 18.95
CA ILE A 63 -15.98 8.90 18.47
C ILE A 63 -14.67 8.99 17.70
N LYS A 64 -14.32 10.12 17.10
CA LYS A 64 -13.10 10.31 16.31
C LYS A 64 -11.83 9.93 17.08
N ALA A 65 -11.74 10.33 18.35
CA ALA A 65 -10.60 9.98 19.20
C ALA A 65 -10.50 8.47 19.44
N THR A 66 -11.66 7.83 19.60
CA THR A 66 -11.73 6.36 19.77
C THR A 66 -11.26 5.62 18.52
N LEU A 67 -11.62 6.11 17.33
CA LEU A 67 -11.18 5.52 16.06
C LEU A 67 -9.66 5.56 15.93
N LYS A 68 -9.05 6.73 16.24
CA LYS A 68 -7.59 6.87 16.24
C LYS A 68 -6.92 5.88 17.20
N ALA A 69 -7.57 5.59 18.34
CA ALA A 69 -7.07 4.61 19.30
C ALA A 69 -7.02 3.19 18.71
N TYR A 70 -7.95 2.82 17.82
CA TYR A 70 -7.93 1.49 17.17
C TYR A 70 -6.65 1.24 16.37
N LEU A 71 -6.14 2.26 15.69
CA LEU A 71 -4.87 2.17 14.95
C LEU A 71 -3.66 1.89 15.85
N HIS A 72 -3.78 2.18 17.14
CA HIS A 72 -2.75 1.89 18.13
C HIS A 72 -2.97 0.56 18.86
N GLU A 73 -4.11 -0.13 18.65
CA GLU A 73 -4.36 -1.43 19.26
C GLU A 73 -3.50 -2.51 18.59
N PRO A 74 -2.79 -3.34 19.38
CA PRO A 74 -2.11 -4.52 18.84
C PRO A 74 -3.11 -5.43 18.13
N GLY A 75 -2.74 -5.93 16.96
CA GLY A 75 -3.59 -6.82 16.17
C GLY A 75 -4.53 -6.13 15.18
N PHE A 76 -4.68 -4.79 15.24
CA PHE A 76 -5.54 -4.08 14.29
C PHE A 76 -5.15 -4.35 12.83
N PHE A 77 -3.86 -4.34 12.52
CA PHE A 77 -3.34 -4.56 11.16
C PHE A 77 -3.07 -6.04 10.83
N ARG A 78 -3.34 -6.96 11.77
CA ARG A 78 -2.95 -8.36 11.62
C ARG A 78 -3.89 -9.17 10.72
N ASP A 79 -5.16 -8.83 10.69
CA ASP A 79 -6.22 -9.58 10.03
C ASP A 79 -6.98 -8.79 8.96
N LEU A 80 -6.32 -7.80 8.36
CA LEU A 80 -6.88 -7.03 7.23
C LEU A 80 -7.18 -7.96 6.04
N LYS A 81 -8.28 -7.69 5.34
CA LYS A 81 -8.58 -8.38 4.08
C LYS A 81 -7.58 -7.93 3.00
N VAL A 82 -7.23 -8.83 2.11
CA VAL A 82 -6.44 -8.48 0.92
C VAL A 82 -7.36 -7.82 -0.10
N MET A 83 -6.90 -6.70 -0.69
CA MET A 83 -7.65 -6.04 -1.77
C MET A 83 -7.86 -7.00 -2.95
N PRO A 84 -9.06 -7.03 -3.56
CA PRO A 84 -9.38 -7.95 -4.64
C PRO A 84 -8.38 -7.89 -5.79
N GLY A 85 -7.79 -9.03 -6.14
CA GLY A 85 -6.81 -9.18 -7.22
C GLY A 85 -5.38 -8.72 -6.88
N ALA A 86 -5.14 -8.11 -5.70
CA ALA A 86 -3.84 -7.59 -5.33
C ALA A 86 -2.76 -8.68 -5.34
N ARG A 87 -3.04 -9.82 -4.71
CA ARG A 87 -2.06 -10.89 -4.55
C ARG A 87 -1.58 -11.45 -5.88
N GLU A 88 -2.50 -11.71 -6.79
CA GLU A 88 -2.22 -12.28 -8.11
C GLU A 88 -1.40 -11.32 -8.94
N VAL A 89 -1.84 -10.06 -9.05
CA VAL A 89 -1.18 -9.04 -9.87
C VAL A 89 0.20 -8.68 -9.32
N VAL A 90 0.34 -8.48 -7.99
CA VAL A 90 1.65 -8.20 -7.39
C VAL A 90 2.63 -9.36 -7.63
N LYS A 91 2.14 -10.62 -7.57
CA LYS A 91 2.97 -11.77 -7.89
C LYS A 91 3.45 -11.76 -9.35
N GLU A 92 2.60 -11.39 -10.29
CA GLU A 92 2.98 -11.25 -11.70
C GLU A 92 3.94 -10.08 -11.91
N LEU A 93 3.71 -8.94 -11.25
CA LEU A 93 4.63 -7.81 -11.29
C LEU A 93 6.04 -8.19 -10.83
N CYS A 94 6.21 -9.06 -9.83
CA CYS A 94 7.52 -9.53 -9.38
C CYS A 94 8.32 -10.28 -10.46
N ASN A 95 7.67 -10.82 -11.49
CA ASN A 95 8.38 -11.46 -12.61
C ASN A 95 9.05 -10.41 -13.50
N LYS A 96 8.42 -9.24 -13.67
CA LYS A 96 8.84 -8.17 -14.59
C LYS A 96 9.63 -7.06 -13.92
N TYR A 97 9.28 -6.74 -12.66
CA TYR A 97 9.77 -5.61 -11.89
C TYR A 97 10.47 -6.06 -10.60
N ASP A 98 11.24 -5.16 -10.00
CA ASP A 98 11.71 -5.29 -8.62
C ASP A 98 10.72 -4.55 -7.71
N VAL A 99 9.83 -5.32 -7.08
CA VAL A 99 8.67 -4.81 -6.34
C VAL A 99 9.04 -4.62 -4.87
N TYR A 100 8.77 -3.42 -4.35
CA TYR A 100 8.91 -3.03 -2.96
C TYR A 100 7.55 -2.70 -2.35
N ILE A 101 7.28 -3.23 -1.16
CA ILE A 101 6.15 -2.79 -0.35
C ILE A 101 6.64 -1.68 0.57
N VAL A 102 6.00 -0.50 0.50
CA VAL A 102 6.44 0.70 1.22
C VAL A 102 5.28 1.26 2.03
N SER A 103 5.32 1.13 3.34
CA SER A 103 4.26 1.60 4.24
C SER A 103 4.79 2.61 5.25
N ALA A 104 4.01 3.68 5.52
CA ALA A 104 4.27 4.66 6.57
C ALA A 104 3.97 4.09 7.98
N ALA A 105 4.32 2.84 8.21
CA ALA A 105 3.98 2.07 9.43
C ALA A 105 4.57 2.65 10.70
N MET A 106 5.59 3.51 10.62
CA MET A 106 6.19 4.18 11.79
C MET A 106 5.23 5.18 12.45
N GLU A 107 4.17 5.60 11.76
CA GLU A 107 3.10 6.41 12.37
C GLU A 107 2.38 5.64 13.48
N PHE A 108 2.29 4.31 13.35
CA PHE A 108 1.66 3.40 14.31
C PHE A 108 2.64 2.27 14.68
N PRO A 109 3.58 2.47 15.64
CA PRO A 109 4.63 1.49 15.92
C PRO A 109 4.13 0.07 16.25
N ASN A 110 2.95 -0.05 16.86
CA ASN A 110 2.33 -1.36 17.11
C ASN A 110 1.91 -2.10 15.84
N SER A 111 1.79 -1.39 14.71
CA SER A 111 1.45 -1.99 13.41
C SER A 111 2.61 -2.76 12.77
N LEU A 112 3.85 -2.52 13.17
CA LEU A 112 5.04 -3.03 12.47
C LEU A 112 5.05 -4.56 12.40
N ILE A 113 4.86 -5.23 13.53
CA ILE A 113 4.86 -6.70 13.58
C ILE A 113 3.62 -7.28 12.91
N ASP A 114 2.47 -6.62 13.06
CA ASP A 114 1.23 -7.05 12.43
C ASP A 114 1.35 -7.00 10.90
N LYS A 115 1.82 -5.87 10.35
CA LYS A 115 2.03 -5.67 8.91
C LYS A 115 3.08 -6.63 8.36
N TYR A 116 4.17 -6.86 9.10
CA TYR A 116 5.20 -7.82 8.69
C TYR A 116 4.62 -9.24 8.59
N ASN A 117 3.91 -9.69 9.62
CA ASN A 117 3.30 -11.01 9.65
C ASN A 117 2.20 -11.16 8.59
N TRP A 118 1.40 -10.10 8.37
CA TRP A 118 0.37 -10.07 7.34
C TRP A 118 1.00 -10.21 5.94
N LEU A 119 2.08 -9.48 5.65
CA LEU A 119 2.81 -9.60 4.38
C LEU A 119 3.42 -11.01 4.22
N ALA A 120 3.99 -11.58 5.27
CA ALA A 120 4.54 -12.94 5.22
C ALA A 120 3.47 -14.00 4.91
N GLU A 121 2.24 -13.79 5.37
CA GLU A 121 1.11 -14.69 5.13
C GLU A 121 0.52 -14.52 3.72
N HIS A 122 0.21 -13.28 3.33
CA HIS A 122 -0.55 -13.02 2.11
C HIS A 122 0.33 -12.80 0.87
N PHE A 123 1.57 -12.31 1.05
CA PHE A 123 2.54 -12.01 -0.01
C PHE A 123 3.89 -12.70 0.23
N PRO A 124 3.94 -14.02 0.48
CA PRO A 124 5.19 -14.74 0.84
C PRO A 124 6.26 -14.72 -0.26
N PHE A 125 5.91 -14.29 -1.46
CA PHE A 125 6.84 -14.11 -2.58
C PHE A 125 7.58 -12.77 -2.55
N ILE A 126 7.18 -11.83 -1.68
CA ILE A 126 7.92 -10.58 -1.44
C ILE A 126 9.03 -10.87 -0.41
N SER A 127 10.28 -10.63 -0.84
CA SER A 127 11.43 -10.76 0.07
C SER A 127 11.36 -9.72 1.19
N TRP A 128 11.78 -10.09 2.40
CA TRP A 128 11.92 -9.14 3.51
C TRP A 128 12.82 -7.94 3.16
N LYS A 129 13.75 -8.10 2.19
CA LYS A 129 14.60 -7.02 1.67
C LYS A 129 13.84 -5.98 0.88
N ASN A 130 12.66 -6.32 0.41
CA ASN A 130 11.77 -5.49 -0.40
C ASN A 130 10.58 -4.96 0.42
N ILE A 131 10.67 -5.00 1.76
CA ILE A 131 9.68 -4.42 2.67
C ILE A 131 10.31 -3.22 3.35
N MET A 132 9.68 -2.06 3.22
CA MET A 132 10.14 -0.79 3.80
C MET A 132 9.05 -0.21 4.69
N PHE A 133 9.27 -0.26 6.01
CA PHE A 133 8.46 0.46 6.98
C PHE A 133 9.15 1.78 7.33
N CYS A 134 8.52 2.89 7.01
CA CYS A 134 9.10 4.22 7.11
C CYS A 134 8.11 5.23 7.72
N GLY A 135 8.58 6.45 7.97
CA GLY A 135 7.72 7.59 8.28
C GLY A 135 7.30 8.29 6.98
N ASN A 136 8.22 9.01 6.34
CA ASN A 136 7.99 9.58 5.03
C ASN A 136 8.41 8.59 3.94
N LYS A 137 7.60 8.45 2.89
CA LYS A 137 7.90 7.58 1.75
C LYS A 137 8.87 8.26 0.77
N ILE A 138 10.13 8.37 1.18
CA ILE A 138 11.20 8.87 0.32
C ILE A 138 11.90 7.65 -0.27
N VAL A 139 11.54 7.30 -1.50
CA VAL A 139 12.01 6.09 -2.17
C VAL A 139 12.58 6.41 -3.56
N ASP A 140 13.63 5.70 -3.93
CA ASP A 140 14.25 5.78 -5.26
C ASP A 140 13.74 4.59 -6.11
N THR A 141 12.53 4.75 -6.65
CA THR A 141 11.88 3.79 -7.55
C THR A 141 11.38 4.52 -8.79
N GLU A 142 11.13 3.79 -9.88
CA GLU A 142 10.68 4.37 -11.13
C GLU A 142 9.15 4.49 -11.20
N ILE A 143 8.43 3.68 -10.41
CA ILE A 143 6.96 3.70 -10.34
C ILE A 143 6.54 3.68 -8.88
N MET A 144 5.48 4.43 -8.54
CA MET A 144 4.83 4.38 -7.23
C MET A 144 3.33 4.18 -7.40
N ILE A 145 2.77 3.22 -6.67
CA ILE A 145 1.33 2.97 -6.57
C ILE A 145 0.91 3.27 -5.14
N ASP A 146 0.08 4.26 -4.94
CA ASP A 146 -0.31 4.75 -3.62
C ASP A 146 -1.71 5.38 -3.70
N ASP A 147 -2.47 5.39 -2.61
CA ASP A 147 -3.78 6.03 -2.52
C ASP A 147 -3.70 7.50 -2.07
N ARG A 148 -2.51 7.95 -1.59
CA ARG A 148 -2.31 9.27 -1.01
C ARG A 148 -1.39 10.14 -1.82
N ILE A 149 -1.92 11.21 -2.43
CA ILE A 149 -1.14 12.16 -3.24
C ILE A 149 0.01 12.84 -2.50
N ARG A 150 -0.07 12.94 -1.16
CA ARG A 150 1.03 13.49 -0.35
C ARG A 150 2.32 12.70 -0.54
N ASN A 151 2.24 11.41 -0.84
CA ASN A 151 3.38 10.54 -1.08
C ASN A 151 3.99 10.73 -2.48
N PHE A 152 3.28 11.38 -3.39
CA PHE A 152 3.77 11.72 -4.72
C PHE A 152 4.55 13.04 -4.75
N ILE A 153 4.43 13.86 -3.69
CA ILE A 153 5.12 15.15 -3.64
C ILE A 153 6.64 14.92 -3.63
N GLY A 154 7.30 15.43 -4.67
CA GLY A 154 8.74 15.26 -4.84
C GLY A 154 9.19 13.93 -5.44
N PHE A 155 8.29 12.98 -5.64
CA PHE A 155 8.59 11.75 -6.38
C PHE A 155 8.79 12.07 -7.86
N LYS A 156 9.82 11.48 -8.49
CA LYS A 156 10.21 11.82 -9.86
C LYS A 156 9.80 10.77 -10.90
N GLY A 157 9.32 9.62 -10.45
CA GLY A 157 8.90 8.54 -11.31
C GLY A 157 7.43 8.65 -11.74
N ARG A 158 6.92 7.61 -12.38
CA ARG A 158 5.51 7.47 -12.74
C ARG A 158 4.69 7.18 -11.49
N THR A 159 3.63 7.93 -11.27
CA THR A 159 2.69 7.72 -10.16
C THR A 159 1.38 7.12 -10.66
N LEU A 160 0.87 6.12 -9.95
CA LEU A 160 -0.46 5.55 -10.16
C LEU A 160 -1.26 5.77 -8.88
N LEU A 161 -2.26 6.65 -8.95
CA LEU A 161 -3.17 6.90 -7.83
C LEU A 161 -4.17 5.75 -7.75
N PHE A 162 -4.05 4.91 -6.72
CA PHE A 162 -5.01 3.85 -6.47
C PHE A 162 -6.28 4.45 -5.87
N SER A 163 -7.44 4.11 -6.46
CA SER A 163 -8.72 4.67 -6.03
C SER A 163 -9.07 4.20 -4.63
N SER A 164 -9.31 5.18 -3.77
CA SER A 164 -9.85 5.03 -2.42
C SER A 164 -10.93 6.10 -2.21
N PRO A 165 -11.91 5.91 -1.31
CA PRO A 165 -12.98 6.88 -1.13
C PRO A 165 -12.51 8.30 -0.87
N HIS A 166 -11.45 8.51 -0.08
CA HIS A 166 -10.94 9.84 0.26
C HIS A 166 -10.32 10.59 -0.92
N ASN A 167 -9.88 9.89 -1.96
CA ASN A 167 -9.23 10.52 -3.11
C ASN A 167 -10.12 10.62 -4.36
N HIS A 168 -11.42 10.34 -4.24
CA HIS A 168 -12.36 10.23 -5.34
C HIS A 168 -12.36 11.46 -6.27
N PHE A 169 -12.28 12.66 -5.73
CA PHE A 169 -12.33 13.91 -6.50
C PHE A 169 -10.99 14.36 -7.07
N ILE A 170 -9.90 13.65 -6.81
CA ILE A 170 -8.58 13.99 -7.32
C ILE A 170 -8.45 13.50 -8.77
N THR A 171 -8.19 14.42 -9.71
CA THR A 171 -8.14 14.13 -11.16
C THR A 171 -6.77 14.37 -11.79
N GLU A 172 -5.82 14.95 -11.06
CA GLU A 172 -4.53 15.42 -11.58
C GLU A 172 -3.50 14.31 -11.76
N TYR A 173 -3.80 13.10 -11.29
CA TYR A 173 -2.88 11.96 -11.35
C TYR A 173 -3.42 10.83 -12.22
N GLU A 174 -2.51 10.05 -12.80
CA GLU A 174 -2.88 8.81 -13.48
C GLU A 174 -3.52 7.87 -12.47
N ARG A 175 -4.78 7.49 -12.71
CA ARG A 175 -5.60 6.69 -11.78
C ARG A 175 -5.69 5.24 -12.20
N VAL A 176 -5.79 4.38 -11.20
CA VAL A 176 -6.19 2.97 -11.31
C VAL A 176 -7.28 2.68 -10.27
N ASN A 177 -8.37 2.04 -10.70
CA ASN A 177 -9.54 1.77 -9.86
C ASN A 177 -9.55 0.33 -9.32
N SER A 178 -8.62 -0.48 -9.75
CA SER A 178 -8.53 -1.89 -9.37
C SER A 178 -7.16 -2.46 -9.71
N TRP A 179 -6.84 -3.58 -9.11
CA TRP A 179 -5.64 -4.34 -9.46
C TRP A 179 -5.66 -4.87 -10.90
N LYS A 180 -6.87 -5.08 -11.47
CA LYS A 180 -6.98 -5.38 -12.91
C LYS A 180 -6.45 -4.23 -13.75
N GLU A 181 -6.81 -2.98 -13.45
CA GLU A 181 -6.29 -1.82 -14.19
C GLU A 181 -4.79 -1.62 -14.00
N VAL A 182 -4.24 -1.96 -12.81
CA VAL A 182 -2.79 -2.01 -12.60
C VAL A 182 -2.14 -3.02 -13.55
N ALA A 183 -2.71 -4.22 -13.65
CA ALA A 183 -2.22 -5.25 -14.58
C ALA A 183 -2.28 -4.76 -16.05
N ASP A 184 -3.41 -4.20 -16.48
CA ASP A 184 -3.62 -3.68 -17.84
C ASP A 184 -2.59 -2.59 -18.21
N LYS A 185 -2.06 -1.83 -17.22
CA LYS A 185 -1.08 -0.74 -17.44
C LYS A 185 0.38 -1.18 -17.34
N LEU A 186 0.66 -2.22 -16.57
CA LEU A 186 2.04 -2.59 -16.22
C LEU A 186 2.48 -3.96 -16.73
N LEU A 187 1.56 -4.87 -17.03
CA LEU A 187 1.87 -6.22 -17.52
C LEU A 187 1.69 -6.33 -19.01
#